data_6bc3295b4d67076a9692c717c49dc3ac
#
_entry.id   6bc3295b4d67076a9692c717c49dc3ac
#
_cell.length_a   1.000
_cell.length_b   1.000
_cell.length_c   1.000
_cell.angle_alpha   90.00
_cell.angle_beta   90.00
_cell.angle_gamma   90.00
#
_symmetry.space_group_name_H-M   'P 1'
#
loop_
_entity.id
_entity.type
_entity.pdbx_description
1 polymer ?
#
loop_
_entity_poly.entity_id
_entity_poly.type
_entity_poly.pdbx_seq_one_letter_code
_entity_poly.pdbx_strand_id
1 'polypeptide(L)'
;ITLITANPEMVVTKSARITGEADGFVGASDLIDYNIRVTNTGNVTLYGVTLVDTLTDGNGNPLTINTSAWLVRDIGPGETEIYSAYYLIEQAAADSGSVINSVTATGTDPNGTIISDDSDDPETLADNDPTVVEMDLIPSIEVVKTANITDTNGDNKTGINDIITYTITVENNGNTDLTGLTLIDTLTDLNGDVLPLDSQPVYTGSTMAGGVETTLRVGEVSTFQASFTISQQAVNAGGVSNLSLIHISEPTRP
;
A
#
# COMPACT_ATOMS: atom_id res chain seq x y z
N ILE A 1 -60.15 -16.64 -18.45
CA ILE A 1 -58.76 -17.00 -18.10
C ILE A 1 -58.02 -15.70 -17.88
N THR A 2 -57.53 -15.49 -16.69
CA THR A 2 -56.62 -14.38 -16.40
C THR A 2 -55.19 -14.91 -16.57
N LEU A 3 -54.44 -14.34 -17.49
CA LEU A 3 -53.03 -14.66 -17.65
C LEU A 3 -52.24 -13.94 -16.58
N ILE A 4 -51.37 -14.64 -15.86
CA ILE A 4 -50.38 -14.06 -14.94
C ILE A 4 -49.04 -14.17 -15.65
N THR A 5 -48.42 -13.03 -15.91
CA THR A 5 -47.11 -12.98 -16.56
C THR A 5 -46.02 -13.14 -15.51
N ALA A 6 -45.10 -14.07 -15.72
CA ALA A 6 -43.88 -14.17 -14.94
C ALA A 6 -42.97 -12.98 -15.26
N ASN A 7 -42.50 -12.32 -14.23
CA ASN A 7 -41.51 -11.24 -14.30
C ASN A 7 -40.40 -11.56 -13.32
N PRO A 8 -39.43 -12.39 -13.73
CA PRO A 8 -38.23 -12.66 -12.90
C PRO A 8 -37.32 -11.45 -12.86
N GLU A 9 -36.91 -11.05 -11.68
CA GLU A 9 -36.04 -9.89 -11.48
C GLU A 9 -35.25 -10.06 -10.19
N MET A 10 -34.01 -9.62 -10.19
CA MET A 10 -33.09 -9.67 -9.05
C MET A 10 -32.40 -8.31 -8.91
N VAL A 11 -32.15 -7.90 -7.69
CA VAL A 11 -31.31 -6.73 -7.36
C VAL A 11 -30.26 -7.16 -6.34
N VAL A 12 -29.01 -6.82 -6.65
CA VAL A 12 -27.86 -7.09 -5.79
C VAL A 12 -27.29 -5.77 -5.30
N THR A 13 -27.14 -5.64 -3.98
CA THR A 13 -26.42 -4.50 -3.40
C THR A 13 -25.26 -4.98 -2.56
N LYS A 14 -24.17 -4.20 -2.51
CA LYS A 14 -22.97 -4.52 -1.75
C LYS A 14 -22.46 -3.28 -1.05
N SER A 15 -22.15 -3.40 0.23
CA SER A 15 -21.54 -2.36 1.02
C SER A 15 -20.28 -2.86 1.72
N ALA A 16 -19.35 -1.96 1.98
CA ALA A 16 -18.11 -2.23 2.72
C ALA A 16 -18.14 -1.53 4.09
N ARG A 17 -17.48 -2.15 5.05
CA ARG A 17 -17.18 -1.55 6.35
C ARG A 17 -15.74 -1.85 6.71
N ILE A 18 -15.00 -0.81 7.12
CA ILE A 18 -13.63 -0.96 7.59
C ILE A 18 -13.63 -1.21 9.08
N THR A 19 -12.75 -2.12 9.51
CA THR A 19 -12.50 -2.42 10.93
C THR A 19 -11.00 -2.65 11.12
N GLY A 20 -10.45 -2.26 12.27
CA GLY A 20 -9.02 -2.43 12.57
C GLY A 20 -8.20 -1.15 12.52
N GLU A 21 -8.77 -0.01 12.14
CA GLU A 21 -8.11 1.31 12.04
C GLU A 21 -7.48 1.75 13.39
N ALA A 22 -6.52 0.95 13.89
CA ALA A 22 -5.88 1.19 15.19
C ALA A 22 -4.96 2.42 15.18
N ASP A 23 -4.45 2.78 14.02
CA ASP A 23 -3.63 3.97 13.77
C ASP A 23 -4.44 5.18 13.29
N GLY A 24 -5.75 5.00 13.04
CA GLY A 24 -6.68 6.04 12.58
C GLY A 24 -6.66 6.27 11.06
N PHE A 25 -6.07 5.36 10.29
CA PHE A 25 -5.98 5.43 8.83
C PHE A 25 -6.44 4.12 8.20
N VAL A 26 -7.06 4.19 7.02
CA VAL A 26 -7.40 3.01 6.23
C VAL A 26 -6.15 2.54 5.48
N GLY A 27 -5.68 1.34 5.79
CA GLY A 27 -4.43 0.85 5.21
C GLY A 27 -4.15 -0.63 5.45
N ALA A 28 -2.88 -1.01 5.31
CA ALA A 28 -2.44 -2.38 5.51
C ALA A 28 -2.74 -2.89 6.93
N SER A 29 -3.18 -4.13 7.02
CA SER A 29 -3.62 -4.82 8.23
C SER A 29 -5.02 -4.50 8.74
N ASP A 30 -5.73 -3.56 8.12
CA ASP A 30 -7.16 -3.36 8.36
C ASP A 30 -7.99 -4.42 7.65
N LEU A 31 -9.21 -4.61 8.14
CA LEU A 31 -10.14 -5.58 7.59
C LEU A 31 -11.30 -4.85 6.89
N ILE A 32 -11.57 -5.24 5.65
CA ILE A 32 -12.78 -4.84 4.93
C ILE A 32 -13.80 -5.95 5.10
N ASP A 33 -14.92 -5.63 5.76
CA ASP A 33 -16.10 -6.50 5.86
C ASP A 33 -17.11 -6.10 4.79
N TYR A 34 -17.46 -7.03 3.90
CA TYR A 34 -18.48 -6.85 2.87
C TYR A 34 -19.81 -7.47 3.28
N ASN A 35 -20.90 -6.73 3.07
CA ASN A 35 -22.27 -7.21 3.20
C ASN A 35 -22.95 -7.18 1.82
N ILE A 36 -23.31 -8.34 1.31
CA ILE A 36 -23.97 -8.51 0.00
C ILE A 36 -25.42 -8.92 0.25
N ARG A 37 -26.35 -8.23 -0.39
CA ARG A 37 -27.78 -8.50 -0.31
C ARG A 37 -28.32 -8.82 -1.70
N VAL A 38 -28.91 -10.01 -1.85
CA VAL A 38 -29.56 -10.44 -3.08
C VAL A 38 -31.06 -10.46 -2.84
N THR A 39 -31.81 -9.61 -3.50
CA THR A 39 -33.26 -9.46 -3.36
C THR A 39 -33.95 -9.89 -4.64
N ASN A 40 -34.91 -10.81 -4.53
CA ASN A 40 -35.80 -11.11 -5.63
C ASN A 40 -36.91 -10.06 -5.69
N THR A 41 -36.80 -9.13 -6.63
CA THR A 41 -37.77 -8.05 -6.87
C THR A 41 -38.87 -8.46 -7.86
N GLY A 42 -38.72 -9.65 -8.45
CA GLY A 42 -39.71 -10.23 -9.36
C GLY A 42 -40.87 -10.87 -8.66
N ASN A 43 -41.73 -11.54 -9.46
CA ASN A 43 -42.95 -12.20 -9.00
C ASN A 43 -42.88 -13.73 -9.06
N VAL A 44 -41.72 -14.31 -9.35
CA VAL A 44 -41.47 -15.76 -9.42
C VAL A 44 -40.23 -16.12 -8.61
N THR A 45 -40.16 -17.35 -8.10
CA THR A 45 -38.96 -17.83 -7.37
C THR A 45 -37.77 -17.92 -8.30
N LEU A 46 -36.63 -17.44 -7.81
CA LEU A 46 -35.31 -17.63 -8.42
C LEU A 46 -34.64 -18.84 -7.78
N TYR A 47 -34.27 -19.81 -8.62
CA TYR A 47 -33.69 -21.07 -8.17
C TYR A 47 -32.18 -21.08 -8.33
N GLY A 48 -31.50 -21.75 -7.40
CA GLY A 48 -30.09 -22.04 -7.50
C GLY A 48 -29.20 -20.79 -7.55
N VAL A 49 -29.55 -19.73 -6.81
CA VAL A 49 -28.80 -18.48 -6.83
C VAL A 49 -27.40 -18.70 -6.28
N THR A 50 -26.42 -18.32 -7.08
CA THR A 50 -24.97 -18.39 -6.78
C THR A 50 -24.33 -17.02 -6.97
N LEU A 51 -23.20 -16.79 -6.30
CA LEU A 51 -22.43 -15.54 -6.37
C LEU A 51 -21.02 -15.80 -6.87
N VAL A 52 -20.52 -14.89 -7.70
CA VAL A 52 -19.12 -14.79 -8.11
C VAL A 52 -18.61 -13.43 -7.71
N ASP A 53 -17.51 -13.40 -6.93
CA ASP A 53 -16.87 -12.16 -6.46
C ASP A 53 -15.63 -11.86 -7.29
N THR A 54 -15.42 -10.58 -7.58
CA THR A 54 -14.23 -10.05 -8.25
C THR A 54 -13.65 -8.93 -7.41
N LEU A 55 -12.50 -9.20 -6.78
CA LEU A 55 -11.77 -8.26 -5.95
C LEU A 55 -10.46 -7.90 -6.63
N THR A 56 -10.17 -6.61 -6.75
CA THR A 56 -8.91 -6.10 -7.30
C THR A 56 -8.35 -4.98 -6.42
N ASP A 57 -7.04 -4.74 -6.54
CA ASP A 57 -6.43 -3.51 -6.06
C ASP A 57 -6.70 -2.33 -7.02
N GLY A 58 -6.27 -1.12 -6.66
CA GLY A 58 -6.42 0.09 -7.47
C GLY A 58 -5.70 0.05 -8.82
N ASN A 59 -4.72 -0.84 -8.99
CA ASN A 59 -4.01 -1.07 -10.24
C ASN A 59 -4.66 -2.17 -11.11
N GLY A 60 -5.76 -2.78 -10.64
CA GLY A 60 -6.49 -3.84 -11.33
C GLY A 60 -5.88 -5.24 -11.13
N ASN A 61 -4.92 -5.43 -10.21
CA ASN A 61 -4.41 -6.75 -9.90
C ASN A 61 -5.44 -7.54 -9.07
N PRO A 62 -5.67 -8.83 -9.39
CA PRO A 62 -6.64 -9.65 -8.66
C PRO A 62 -6.18 -9.92 -7.22
N LEU A 63 -7.11 -9.79 -6.28
CA LEU A 63 -6.93 -10.09 -4.87
C LEU A 63 -7.78 -11.29 -4.46
N THR A 64 -7.39 -11.95 -3.36
CA THR A 64 -8.13 -13.11 -2.85
C THR A 64 -9.05 -12.70 -1.71
N ILE A 65 -10.36 -12.73 -1.97
CA ILE A 65 -11.36 -12.48 -0.96
C ILE A 65 -11.67 -13.74 -0.15
N ASN A 66 -11.98 -13.56 1.12
CA ASN A 66 -12.42 -14.64 2.00
C ASN A 66 -13.96 -14.64 2.05
N THR A 67 -14.57 -15.65 1.44
CA THR A 67 -16.02 -15.83 1.46
C THR A 67 -16.37 -16.94 2.46
N SER A 68 -17.12 -16.63 3.50
CA SER A 68 -17.62 -17.66 4.42
C SER A 68 -18.72 -18.46 3.74
N ALA A 69 -18.35 -19.63 3.19
CA ALA A 69 -19.24 -20.69 2.69
C ALA A 69 -20.57 -20.16 2.09
N TRP A 70 -20.50 -19.41 0.99
CA TRP A 70 -21.70 -18.97 0.27
C TRP A 70 -22.49 -20.17 -0.22
N LEU A 71 -23.67 -20.36 0.34
CA LEU A 71 -24.54 -21.47 -0.02
C LEU A 71 -25.44 -21.07 -1.19
N VAL A 72 -25.64 -22.02 -2.11
CA VAL A 72 -26.65 -21.90 -3.15
C VAL A 72 -28.02 -21.81 -2.49
N ARG A 73 -28.84 -20.83 -2.90
CA ARG A 73 -30.17 -20.56 -2.32
C ARG A 73 -31.24 -20.45 -3.41
N ASP A 74 -32.45 -20.83 -3.06
CA ASP A 74 -33.64 -20.44 -3.78
C ASP A 74 -34.23 -19.22 -3.07
N ILE A 75 -34.60 -18.17 -3.83
CA ILE A 75 -35.08 -16.89 -3.28
C ILE A 75 -36.49 -16.65 -3.81
N GLY A 76 -37.51 -16.69 -2.91
CA GLY A 76 -38.90 -16.41 -3.25
C GLY A 76 -39.15 -14.94 -3.57
N PRO A 77 -40.31 -14.60 -4.20
CA PRO A 77 -40.67 -13.22 -4.50
C PRO A 77 -40.69 -12.33 -3.26
N GLY A 78 -39.96 -11.22 -3.30
CA GLY A 78 -39.79 -10.25 -2.18
C GLY A 78 -38.84 -10.69 -1.08
N GLU A 79 -38.25 -11.88 -1.18
CA GLU A 79 -37.26 -12.35 -0.21
C GLU A 79 -35.86 -11.77 -0.51
N THR A 80 -35.06 -11.65 0.55
CA THR A 80 -33.66 -11.20 0.48
C THR A 80 -32.77 -12.20 1.21
N GLU A 81 -31.70 -12.64 0.55
CA GLU A 81 -30.62 -13.39 1.15
C GLU A 81 -29.42 -12.47 1.39
N ILE A 82 -28.70 -12.70 2.52
CA ILE A 82 -27.55 -11.91 2.93
C ILE A 82 -26.33 -12.81 2.96
N TYR A 83 -25.26 -12.33 2.29
CA TYR A 83 -23.97 -12.98 2.25
C TYR A 83 -22.90 -12.05 2.81
N SER A 84 -21.86 -12.62 3.38
CA SER A 84 -20.73 -11.87 3.93
C SER A 84 -19.43 -12.36 3.32
N ALA A 85 -18.53 -11.44 3.12
CA ALA A 85 -17.14 -11.70 2.73
C ALA A 85 -16.22 -10.73 3.46
N TYR A 86 -14.92 -11.04 3.54
CA TYR A 86 -13.96 -10.12 4.11
C TYR A 86 -12.61 -10.19 3.37
N TYR A 87 -11.87 -9.10 3.45
CA TYR A 87 -10.52 -8.98 2.94
C TYR A 87 -9.63 -8.29 3.97
N LEU A 88 -8.53 -8.96 4.35
CA LEU A 88 -7.48 -8.33 5.14
C LEU A 88 -6.55 -7.58 4.19
N ILE A 89 -6.44 -6.27 4.35
CA ILE A 89 -5.66 -5.42 3.45
C ILE A 89 -4.18 -5.76 3.56
N GLU A 90 -3.60 -6.20 2.45
CA GLU A 90 -2.16 -6.43 2.31
C GLU A 90 -1.46 -5.12 1.92
N GLN A 91 -0.15 -4.98 2.24
CA GLN A 91 0.60 -3.75 1.95
C GLN A 91 0.55 -3.37 0.46
N ALA A 92 0.68 -4.34 -0.44
CA ALA A 92 0.62 -4.07 -1.88
C ALA A 92 -0.72 -3.49 -2.35
N ALA A 93 -1.84 -3.91 -1.73
CA ALA A 93 -3.15 -3.35 -2.00
C ALA A 93 -3.28 -1.94 -1.40
N ALA A 94 -2.76 -1.71 -0.18
CA ALA A 94 -2.71 -0.39 0.42
C ALA A 94 -1.91 0.59 -0.45
N ASP A 95 -0.73 0.20 -0.92
CA ASP A 95 0.14 1.02 -1.78
C ASP A 95 -0.50 1.36 -3.14
N SER A 96 -1.46 0.56 -3.61
CA SER A 96 -2.22 0.84 -4.84
C SER A 96 -3.24 1.97 -4.70
N GLY A 97 -3.54 2.38 -3.46
CA GLY A 97 -4.44 3.49 -3.13
C GLY A 97 -5.91 3.12 -3.02
N SER A 98 -6.35 1.93 -3.44
CA SER A 98 -7.74 1.47 -3.27
C SER A 98 -7.91 -0.04 -3.41
N VAL A 99 -9.05 -0.53 -2.94
CA VAL A 99 -9.55 -1.89 -3.18
C VAL A 99 -10.93 -1.78 -3.82
N ILE A 100 -11.14 -2.49 -4.93
CA ILE A 100 -12.34 -2.43 -5.77
C ILE A 100 -12.98 -3.81 -5.78
N ASN A 101 -14.27 -3.88 -5.45
CA ASN A 101 -14.97 -5.16 -5.34
C ASN A 101 -16.36 -5.13 -6.00
N SER A 102 -16.64 -6.14 -6.83
CA SER A 102 -17.94 -6.38 -7.46
C SER A 102 -18.39 -7.84 -7.28
N VAL A 103 -19.68 -8.06 -7.16
CA VAL A 103 -20.29 -9.41 -7.09
C VAL A 103 -21.33 -9.55 -8.17
N THR A 104 -21.26 -10.64 -8.94
CA THR A 104 -22.34 -11.07 -9.85
C THR A 104 -23.14 -12.18 -9.19
N ALA A 105 -24.45 -11.98 -9.01
CA ALA A 105 -25.38 -13.05 -8.63
C ALA A 105 -26.07 -13.62 -9.87
N THR A 106 -26.26 -14.94 -9.90
CA THR A 106 -26.91 -15.64 -11.01
C THR A 106 -27.83 -16.72 -10.47
N GLY A 107 -29.04 -16.77 -10.99
CA GLY A 107 -30.07 -17.80 -10.70
C GLY A 107 -30.91 -18.11 -11.92
N THR A 108 -31.94 -18.99 -11.79
CA THR A 108 -32.85 -19.32 -12.87
C THR A 108 -34.30 -19.11 -12.46
N ASP A 109 -35.14 -18.70 -13.40
CA ASP A 109 -36.60 -18.68 -13.23
C ASP A 109 -37.21 -20.10 -13.31
N PRO A 110 -38.50 -20.30 -13.04
CA PRO A 110 -39.17 -21.59 -13.18
C PRO A 110 -39.14 -22.21 -14.58
N ASN A 111 -38.82 -21.42 -15.61
CA ASN A 111 -38.72 -21.89 -17.00
C ASN A 111 -37.26 -22.22 -17.39
N GLY A 112 -36.31 -22.03 -16.47
CA GLY A 112 -34.89 -22.24 -16.71
C GLY A 112 -34.19 -21.05 -17.38
N THR A 113 -34.81 -19.87 -17.43
CA THR A 113 -34.18 -18.65 -17.93
C THR A 113 -33.17 -18.14 -16.89
N ILE A 114 -31.96 -17.83 -17.33
CA ILE A 114 -30.92 -17.28 -16.48
C ILE A 114 -31.24 -15.81 -16.17
N ILE A 115 -31.22 -15.47 -14.89
CA ILE A 115 -31.36 -14.11 -14.38
C ILE A 115 -30.06 -13.80 -13.65
N SER A 116 -29.45 -12.67 -13.96
CA SER A 116 -28.22 -12.20 -13.28
C SER A 116 -28.27 -10.71 -13.03
N ASP A 117 -27.56 -10.28 -12.01
CA ASP A 117 -27.37 -8.89 -11.65
C ASP A 117 -26.00 -8.69 -11.03
N ASP A 118 -25.38 -7.56 -11.32
CA ASP A 118 -24.11 -7.14 -10.71
C ASP A 118 -24.42 -6.27 -9.49
N SER A 119 -23.55 -6.35 -8.48
CA SER A 119 -23.75 -5.57 -7.25
C SER A 119 -23.61 -4.09 -7.49
N ASP A 120 -24.51 -3.36 -6.88
CA ASP A 120 -24.57 -1.90 -6.83
C ASP A 120 -24.08 -1.41 -5.46
N ASP A 121 -23.26 -0.35 -5.44
CA ASP A 121 -22.87 0.34 -4.21
C ASP A 121 -23.98 1.30 -3.78
N PRO A 122 -24.70 1.03 -2.68
CA PRO A 122 -25.81 1.87 -2.25
C PRO A 122 -25.43 3.27 -1.81
N GLU A 123 -24.13 3.59 -1.72
CA GLU A 123 -23.63 4.92 -1.35
C GLU A 123 -23.40 5.81 -2.58
N THR A 124 -23.50 5.27 -3.79
CA THR A 124 -23.37 6.01 -5.04
C THR A 124 -24.71 6.18 -5.76
N LEU A 125 -24.71 6.88 -6.91
CA LEU A 125 -25.89 7.07 -7.76
C LEU A 125 -25.80 6.31 -9.09
N ALA A 126 -24.70 5.62 -9.32
CA ALA A 126 -24.49 4.83 -10.53
C ALA A 126 -25.10 3.42 -10.30
N ASP A 127 -25.69 2.83 -11.33
CA ASP A 127 -26.22 1.47 -11.28
C ASP A 127 -25.10 0.46 -11.57
N ASN A 128 -25.07 -0.64 -10.83
CA ASN A 128 -24.14 -1.77 -11.02
C ASN A 128 -22.67 -1.36 -10.93
N ASP A 129 -22.36 -0.39 -10.08
CA ASP A 129 -20.99 0.04 -9.86
C ASP A 129 -20.30 -0.75 -8.73
N PRO A 130 -18.98 -0.93 -8.80
CA PRO A 130 -18.25 -1.64 -7.77
C PRO A 130 -18.18 -0.84 -6.47
N THR A 131 -18.15 -1.55 -5.34
CA THR A 131 -17.82 -0.96 -4.04
C THR A 131 -16.33 -0.67 -3.96
N VAL A 132 -15.95 0.59 -3.73
CA VAL A 132 -14.57 1.06 -3.66
C VAL A 132 -14.22 1.46 -2.23
N VAL A 133 -13.08 0.97 -1.75
CA VAL A 133 -12.48 1.39 -0.47
C VAL A 133 -11.18 2.09 -0.77
N GLU A 134 -11.13 3.39 -0.51
CA GLU A 134 -9.93 4.22 -0.66
C GLU A 134 -8.96 4.01 0.51
N MET A 135 -7.64 4.07 0.24
CA MET A 135 -6.58 3.98 1.23
C MET A 135 -6.00 5.35 1.57
N ASP A 136 -5.63 5.53 2.82
CA ASP A 136 -4.91 6.73 3.26
C ASP A 136 -3.41 6.54 3.02
N LEU A 137 -2.87 7.17 1.98
CA LEU A 137 -1.44 7.12 1.66
C LEU A 137 -0.70 8.25 2.38
N ILE A 138 0.19 7.89 3.32
CA ILE A 138 0.95 8.84 4.15
C ILE A 138 2.44 8.49 4.03
N PRO A 139 3.10 8.88 2.92
CA PRO A 139 4.54 8.68 2.77
C PRO A 139 5.32 9.56 3.75
N SER A 140 6.32 8.99 4.43
CA SER A 140 7.17 9.72 5.36
C SER A 140 8.54 9.07 5.52
N ILE A 141 9.59 9.85 5.64
CA ILE A 141 10.94 9.37 5.93
C ILE A 141 11.57 10.13 7.07
N GLU A 142 12.39 9.44 7.86
CA GLU A 142 13.32 10.02 8.80
C GLU A 142 14.75 9.73 8.37
N VAL A 143 15.63 10.74 8.45
CA VAL A 143 17.03 10.61 8.07
C VAL A 143 17.91 11.02 9.21
N VAL A 144 18.83 10.12 9.62
CA VAL A 144 19.83 10.41 10.64
C VAL A 144 21.22 10.22 10.05
N LYS A 145 22.10 11.20 10.24
CA LYS A 145 23.49 11.14 9.83
C LYS A 145 24.41 11.31 11.02
N THR A 146 25.38 10.41 11.15
CA THR A 146 26.40 10.42 12.17
C THR A 146 27.80 10.40 11.53
N ALA A 147 28.77 10.91 12.22
CA ALA A 147 30.18 10.88 11.81
C ALA A 147 31.02 10.23 12.91
N ASN A 148 31.91 9.35 12.50
CA ASN A 148 32.94 8.79 13.36
C ASN A 148 34.32 9.06 12.79
N ILE A 149 35.28 9.49 13.63
CA ILE A 149 36.66 9.75 13.21
C ILE A 149 37.53 8.61 13.73
N THR A 150 38.32 8.05 12.81
CA THR A 150 39.31 7.03 13.12
C THR A 150 40.70 7.70 13.06
N ASP A 151 41.39 7.74 14.19
CA ASP A 151 42.79 8.16 14.27
C ASP A 151 43.64 7.06 13.61
N THR A 152 44.19 7.36 12.44
CA THR A 152 44.94 6.39 11.62
C THR A 152 46.42 6.44 11.90
N ASN A 153 46.92 7.54 12.47
CA ASN A 153 48.33 7.75 12.76
C ASN A 153 48.70 7.51 14.24
N GLY A 154 47.71 7.37 15.14
CA GLY A 154 47.86 7.03 16.53
C GLY A 154 48.38 8.19 17.41
N ASP A 155 48.24 9.45 16.96
CA ASP A 155 48.70 10.61 17.70
C ASP A 155 47.68 11.16 18.70
N ASN A 156 46.50 10.57 18.79
CA ASN A 156 45.34 10.92 19.62
C ASN A 156 44.82 12.34 19.34
N LYS A 157 44.97 12.83 18.11
CA LYS A 157 44.46 14.12 17.65
C LYS A 157 43.70 13.91 16.35
N THR A 158 42.61 14.65 16.15
CA THR A 158 41.95 14.73 14.86
C THR A 158 42.75 15.61 13.91
N GLY A 159 43.26 15.04 12.82
CA GLY A 159 44.16 15.73 11.91
C GLY A 159 44.25 15.15 10.52
N ILE A 160 45.26 15.61 9.80
CA ILE A 160 45.54 15.13 8.45
C ILE A 160 45.77 13.62 8.42
N ASN A 161 45.20 12.94 7.38
CA ASN A 161 45.19 11.51 7.14
C ASN A 161 44.26 10.68 8.05
N ASP A 162 43.60 11.24 9.06
CA ASP A 162 42.55 10.54 9.76
C ASP A 162 41.32 10.36 8.87
N ILE A 163 40.51 9.34 9.14
CA ILE A 163 39.38 9.01 8.32
C ILE A 163 38.07 9.37 9.04
N ILE A 164 37.26 10.19 8.41
CA ILE A 164 35.85 10.39 8.81
C ILE A 164 34.99 9.38 8.06
N THR A 165 34.27 8.55 8.81
CA THR A 165 33.23 7.68 8.28
C THR A 165 31.87 8.26 8.62
N TYR A 166 31.07 8.57 7.61
CA TYR A 166 29.68 9.00 7.75
C TYR A 166 28.79 7.80 7.65
N THR A 167 27.89 7.65 8.60
CA THR A 167 26.79 6.65 8.54
C THR A 167 25.49 7.41 8.41
N ILE A 168 24.73 7.07 7.37
CA ILE A 168 23.43 7.68 7.06
C ILE A 168 22.39 6.58 7.14
N THR A 169 21.39 6.76 8.01
CA THR A 169 20.23 5.87 8.09
C THR A 169 19.01 6.59 7.54
N VAL A 170 18.22 5.86 6.75
CA VAL A 170 16.95 6.34 6.19
C VAL A 170 15.89 5.37 6.63
N GLU A 171 14.90 5.83 7.38
CA GLU A 171 13.77 5.06 7.88
C GLU A 171 12.50 5.50 7.17
N ASN A 172 11.70 4.53 6.72
CA ASN A 172 10.33 4.77 6.28
C ASN A 172 9.42 4.70 7.51
N ASN A 173 9.01 5.84 8.01
CA ASN A 173 8.08 5.97 9.14
C ASN A 173 6.66 6.36 8.68
N GLY A 174 6.38 6.23 7.37
CA GLY A 174 5.06 6.32 6.77
C GLY A 174 4.30 4.99 6.77
N ASN A 175 3.18 4.94 6.05
CA ASN A 175 2.34 3.75 5.90
C ASN A 175 2.34 3.15 4.49
N THR A 176 3.21 3.65 3.58
CA THR A 176 3.34 3.19 2.20
C THR A 176 4.78 2.82 1.89
N ASP A 177 4.99 1.81 1.04
CA ASP A 177 6.32 1.47 0.54
C ASP A 177 6.83 2.56 -0.40
N LEU A 178 8.09 2.94 -0.22
CA LEU A 178 8.73 4.01 -0.98
C LEU A 178 9.70 3.42 -2.01
N THR A 179 9.74 4.05 -3.19
CA THR A 179 10.60 3.64 -4.30
C THR A 179 11.44 4.80 -4.81
N GLY A 180 12.42 4.50 -5.67
CA GLY A 180 13.25 5.55 -6.27
C GLY A 180 14.12 6.28 -5.26
N LEU A 181 14.48 5.65 -4.12
CA LEU A 181 15.38 6.23 -3.14
C LEU A 181 16.72 6.55 -3.81
N THR A 182 17.11 7.82 -3.74
CA THR A 182 18.42 8.29 -4.18
C THR A 182 19.04 9.18 -3.11
N LEU A 183 20.36 9.06 -2.94
CA LEU A 183 21.10 9.79 -1.94
C LEU A 183 22.28 10.51 -2.61
N ILE A 184 22.34 11.83 -2.44
CA ILE A 184 23.44 12.68 -2.91
C ILE A 184 24.11 13.30 -1.70
N ASP A 185 25.42 13.14 -1.60
CA ASP A 185 26.22 13.64 -0.48
C ASP A 185 27.22 14.67 -0.95
N THR A 186 27.27 15.81 -0.27
CA THR A 186 28.16 16.91 -0.59
C THR A 186 28.99 17.28 0.65
N LEU A 187 30.31 17.14 0.55
CA LEU A 187 31.25 17.53 1.56
C LEU A 187 31.86 18.87 1.19
N THR A 188 31.95 19.80 2.15
CA THR A 188 32.64 21.07 2.01
C THR A 188 33.59 21.28 3.18
N ASP A 189 34.63 22.08 3.00
CA ASP A 189 35.36 22.64 4.12
C ASP A 189 34.56 23.80 4.78
N LEU A 190 35.03 24.34 5.88
CA LEU A 190 34.33 25.43 6.58
C LEU A 190 34.42 26.79 5.85
N ASN A 191 35.17 26.90 4.75
CA ASN A 191 35.16 28.06 3.86
C ASN A 191 34.07 27.90 2.77
N GLY A 192 33.44 26.72 2.64
CA GLY A 192 32.41 26.40 1.65
C GLY A 192 32.95 25.77 0.36
N ASP A 193 34.26 25.49 0.28
CA ASP A 193 34.85 24.83 -0.87
C ASP A 193 34.55 23.34 -0.86
N VAL A 194 34.13 22.81 -2.00
CA VAL A 194 33.77 21.40 -2.14
C VAL A 194 34.99 20.50 -2.02
N LEU A 195 34.88 19.46 -1.21
CA LEU A 195 35.88 18.42 -1.02
C LEU A 195 35.41 17.10 -1.61
N PRO A 196 36.26 16.35 -2.32
CA PRO A 196 35.89 15.03 -2.81
C PRO A 196 35.82 14.03 -1.66
N LEU A 197 34.75 13.26 -1.56
CA LEU A 197 34.69 12.08 -0.69
C LEU A 197 35.56 10.96 -1.28
N ASP A 198 36.20 10.17 -0.44
CA ASP A 198 36.94 8.97 -0.86
C ASP A 198 36.00 7.89 -1.31
N SER A 199 34.83 7.78 -0.63
CA SER A 199 33.72 6.94 -1.01
C SER A 199 32.45 7.75 -0.91
N GLN A 200 31.70 7.82 -2.02
CA GLN A 200 30.32 8.29 -2.02
C GLN A 200 29.46 7.34 -1.16
N PRO A 201 28.27 7.76 -0.70
CA PRO A 201 27.38 6.88 0.06
C PRO A 201 27.13 5.56 -0.67
N VAL A 202 27.47 4.46 -0.03
CA VAL A 202 27.25 3.10 -0.51
C VAL A 202 26.27 2.41 0.44
N TYR A 203 25.25 1.77 -0.10
CA TYR A 203 24.32 0.95 0.67
C TYR A 203 25.08 -0.20 1.35
N THR A 204 24.89 -0.34 2.68
CA THR A 204 25.56 -1.37 3.48
C THR A 204 24.58 -2.42 4.04
N GLY A 205 23.30 -2.15 3.99
CA GLY A 205 22.27 -3.09 4.44
C GLY A 205 21.01 -2.41 4.94
N SER A 206 20.06 -3.22 5.35
CA SER A 206 18.79 -2.79 5.90
C SER A 206 18.35 -3.67 7.07
N THR A 207 17.39 -3.19 7.84
CA THR A 207 16.79 -3.92 8.98
C THR A 207 15.92 -5.08 8.52
N MET A 208 15.45 -5.07 7.26
CA MET A 208 14.58 -6.10 6.71
C MET A 208 15.33 -7.01 5.73
N ALA A 209 15.07 -8.31 5.81
CA ALA A 209 15.65 -9.28 4.88
C ALA A 209 15.24 -8.97 3.43
N GLY A 210 16.21 -9.00 2.51
CA GLY A 210 16.00 -8.68 1.10
C GLY A 210 15.80 -7.19 0.80
N GLY A 211 16.14 -6.30 1.74
CA GLY A 211 16.17 -4.86 1.49
C GLY A 211 17.15 -4.50 0.38
N VAL A 212 16.79 -3.52 -0.43
CA VAL A 212 17.60 -3.04 -1.56
C VAL A 212 17.76 -1.53 -1.50
N GLU A 213 18.79 -1.02 -2.16
CA GLU A 213 19.21 0.38 -2.09
C GLU A 213 18.09 1.37 -2.49
N THR A 214 17.24 0.98 -3.45
CA THR A 214 16.30 1.89 -4.13
C THR A 214 14.88 1.83 -3.63
N THR A 215 14.58 0.94 -2.68
CA THR A 215 13.25 0.80 -2.08
C THR A 215 13.34 0.82 -0.57
N LEU A 216 12.27 1.26 0.07
CA LEU A 216 12.19 1.35 1.53
C LEU A 216 10.78 0.98 1.97
N ARG A 217 10.61 -0.25 2.46
CA ARG A 217 9.32 -0.76 2.93
C ARG A 217 8.90 -0.07 4.22
N VAL A 218 7.62 -0.09 4.53
CA VAL A 218 7.10 0.47 5.78
C VAL A 218 7.87 -0.10 6.98
N GLY A 219 8.41 0.78 7.85
CA GLY A 219 9.21 0.43 9.02
C GLY A 219 10.64 -0.06 8.70
N GLU A 220 11.08 -0.03 7.43
CA GLU A 220 12.45 -0.41 7.05
C GLU A 220 13.43 0.73 7.30
N VAL A 221 14.61 0.38 7.82
CA VAL A 221 15.75 1.31 7.96
C VAL A 221 16.86 0.84 7.03
N SER A 222 17.20 1.64 6.02
CA SER A 222 18.34 1.43 5.15
C SER A 222 19.57 2.21 5.66
N THR A 223 20.74 1.58 5.56
CA THR A 223 21.99 2.17 6.03
C THR A 223 22.98 2.35 4.88
N PHE A 224 23.57 3.55 4.82
CA PHE A 224 24.60 3.92 3.85
C PHE A 224 25.84 4.40 4.58
N GLN A 225 27.02 4.23 3.96
CA GLN A 225 28.27 4.74 4.47
C GLN A 225 29.03 5.51 3.39
N ALA A 226 29.65 6.62 3.81
CA ALA A 226 30.61 7.42 3.04
C ALA A 226 31.83 7.66 3.83
N SER A 227 32.97 7.94 3.18
CA SER A 227 34.22 8.21 3.88
C SER A 227 34.99 9.38 3.27
N PHE A 228 35.77 10.02 4.11
CA PHE A 228 36.68 11.11 3.76
C PHE A 228 37.95 11.04 4.56
N THR A 229 39.11 11.00 3.91
CA THR A 229 40.42 11.18 4.53
C THR A 229 40.69 12.65 4.71
N ILE A 230 40.90 13.09 5.94
CA ILE A 230 41.11 14.50 6.29
C ILE A 230 42.31 15.06 5.53
N SER A 231 42.04 16.01 4.65
CA SER A 231 43.06 16.69 3.84
C SER A 231 43.68 17.90 4.55
N GLN A 232 44.82 18.37 4.06
CA GLN A 232 45.43 19.60 4.55
C GLN A 232 44.50 20.82 4.35
N GLN A 233 43.69 20.82 3.27
CA GLN A 233 42.71 21.89 3.03
C GLN A 233 41.65 21.91 4.13
N ALA A 234 41.10 20.78 4.52
CA ALA A 234 40.12 20.66 5.62
C ALA A 234 40.70 21.13 6.95
N VAL A 235 41.97 20.75 7.25
CA VAL A 235 42.66 21.19 8.46
C VAL A 235 42.90 22.72 8.44
N ASN A 236 43.30 23.28 7.31
CA ASN A 236 43.55 24.75 7.19
C ASN A 236 42.22 25.54 7.30
N ALA A 237 41.11 24.98 6.86
CA ALA A 237 39.78 25.58 6.98
C ALA A 237 39.20 25.43 8.41
N GLY A 238 39.79 24.59 9.25
CA GLY A 238 39.33 24.34 10.62
C GLY A 238 38.26 23.27 10.75
N GLY A 239 37.92 22.57 9.68
CA GLY A 239 36.94 21.48 9.70
C GLY A 239 36.21 21.27 8.38
N VAL A 240 35.19 20.38 8.42
CA VAL A 240 34.35 20.01 7.28
C VAL A 240 32.89 20.02 7.67
N SER A 241 32.03 20.24 6.67
CA SER A 241 30.58 20.10 6.75
C SER A 241 30.13 19.14 5.68
N ASN A 242 29.25 18.18 6.03
CA ASN A 242 28.74 17.20 5.10
C ASN A 242 27.21 17.21 5.09
N LEU A 243 26.59 17.45 3.91
CA LEU A 243 25.17 17.54 3.69
C LEU A 243 24.71 16.42 2.76
N SER A 244 23.75 15.61 3.21
CA SER A 244 23.07 14.63 2.37
C SER A 244 21.72 15.16 1.92
N LEU A 245 21.44 15.00 0.62
CA LEU A 245 20.11 15.21 0.04
C LEU A 245 19.54 13.85 -0.34
N ILE A 246 18.33 13.58 0.12
CA ILE A 246 17.61 12.35 -0.17
C ILE A 246 16.38 12.68 -0.98
N HIS A 247 16.14 11.91 -2.02
CA HIS A 247 14.95 11.96 -2.85
C HIS A 247 14.29 10.59 -2.89
N ILE A 248 12.96 10.58 -2.82
CA ILE A 248 12.10 9.39 -2.97
C ILE A 248 11.04 9.70 -4.02
N SER A 249 10.54 8.66 -4.67
CA SER A 249 9.31 8.74 -5.46
C SER A 249 8.15 8.22 -4.60
N GLU A 250 7.10 9.01 -4.52
CA GLU A 250 5.86 8.59 -3.85
C GLU A 250 5.07 7.65 -4.77
N PRO A 251 4.27 6.72 -4.21
CA PRO A 251 3.31 5.98 -5.01
C PRO A 251 2.35 6.96 -5.69
N THR A 252 2.19 6.82 -7.01
CA THR A 252 1.22 7.65 -7.75
C THR A 252 -0.17 7.08 -7.54
N ARG A 253 -1.11 7.91 -7.05
CA ARG A 253 -2.54 7.56 -7.12
C ARG A 253 -2.94 7.35 -8.58
N PRO A 254 -3.65 6.25 -8.89
CA PRO A 254 -4.21 6.00 -10.22
C PRO A 254 -5.27 7.02 -10.61
#